data_fc846c46a0a54f921ef519e53c8a2c53
#
_entry.id   fc846c46a0a54f921ef519e53c8a2c53
#
_cell.length_a   1.000
_cell.length_b   1.000
_cell.length_c   1.000
_cell.angle_alpha   90.00
_cell.angle_beta   90.00
_cell.angle_gamma   90.00
#
_symmetry.space_group_name_H-M   'P 1'
#
loop_
_entity.id
_entity.type
_entity.pdbx_description
1 polymer ?
#
loop_
_entity_poly.entity_id
_entity_poly.type
_entity_poly.pdbx_seq_one_letter_code
_entity_poly.pdbx_strand_id
1 'polypeptide(L)'
;MLKKILLIICSFFLFSEISLAEKVIVFEFTEEELKTLKVKKVNGKTTWSLKSNENGNFIKAEAEGKASGLGKEISIDLSKTPFINITWKVEKDLSGIVENSKKGHDYAARVFVIKKTGST
;
A
#
# COMPACT_ATOMS: atom_id res chain seq x y z
N MET A 1 9.26 7.16 56.78
CA MET A 1 9.87 7.79 55.60
C MET A 1 10.02 6.84 54.42
N LEU A 2 10.48 5.62 54.60
CA LEU A 2 10.65 4.66 53.48
C LEU A 2 9.33 4.25 52.79
N LYS A 3 8.20 4.13 53.49
CA LYS A 3 6.89 3.81 52.90
C LYS A 3 6.32 4.91 51.98
N LYS A 4 6.63 6.17 52.26
CA LYS A 4 6.20 7.29 51.40
C LYS A 4 7.02 7.42 50.11
N ILE A 5 8.28 7.05 50.17
CA ILE A 5 9.18 7.05 49.00
C ILE A 5 8.80 5.91 48.05
N LEU A 6 8.43 4.73 48.58
CA LEU A 6 7.99 3.58 47.77
C LEU A 6 6.70 3.89 46.99
N LEU A 7 5.77 4.65 47.59
CA LEU A 7 4.52 5.06 46.94
C LEU A 7 4.75 6.07 45.79
N ILE A 8 5.74 6.93 45.91
CA ILE A 8 6.10 7.90 44.85
C ILE A 8 6.77 7.19 43.67
N ILE A 9 7.60 6.18 43.92
CA ILE A 9 8.25 5.39 42.86
C ILE A 9 7.23 4.54 42.09
N CYS A 10 6.24 3.95 42.77
CA CYS A 10 5.15 3.23 42.08
C CYS A 10 4.25 4.15 41.25
N SER A 11 4.07 5.43 41.64
CA SER A 11 3.27 6.39 40.91
C SER A 11 3.94 6.84 39.59
N PHE A 12 5.28 6.77 39.50
CA PHE A 12 6.02 7.17 38.30
C PHE A 12 6.04 6.08 37.21
N PHE A 13 5.74 4.83 37.54
CA PHE A 13 5.71 3.71 36.58
C PHE A 13 4.36 3.52 35.88
N LEU A 14 3.33 4.26 36.26
CA LEU A 14 1.97 4.10 35.71
C LEU A 14 1.68 4.97 34.48
N PHE A 15 2.64 5.75 33.99
CA PHE A 15 2.52 6.59 32.80
C PHE A 15 3.41 6.15 31.64
N SER A 16 3.63 4.86 31.44
CA SER A 16 4.04 4.38 30.13
C SER A 16 2.81 4.38 29.22
N GLU A 17 2.52 5.52 28.60
CA GLU A 17 1.60 5.54 27.47
C GLU A 17 2.14 4.58 26.41
N ILE A 18 1.45 3.45 26.26
CA ILE A 18 1.67 2.57 25.12
C ILE A 18 1.15 3.33 23.91
N SER A 19 2.03 4.10 23.27
CA SER A 19 1.73 4.72 22.00
C SER A 19 1.63 3.61 20.94
N LEU A 20 0.40 3.18 20.65
CA LEU A 20 0.14 2.32 19.50
C LEU A 20 0.35 3.16 18.24
N ALA A 21 1.25 2.73 17.36
CA ALA A 21 1.43 3.38 16.07
C ALA A 21 0.11 3.35 15.28
N GLU A 22 -0.32 4.52 14.78
CA GLU A 22 -1.52 4.63 13.94
C GLU A 22 -1.29 3.89 12.62
N LYS A 23 -2.26 3.09 12.19
CA LYS A 23 -2.22 2.31 10.97
C LYS A 23 -3.48 2.54 10.16
N VAL A 24 -3.31 2.91 8.90
CA VAL A 24 -4.39 3.06 7.93
C VAL A 24 -4.26 1.96 6.88
N ILE A 25 -5.34 1.22 6.65
CA ILE A 25 -5.41 0.22 5.58
C ILE A 25 -5.77 0.93 4.29
N VAL A 26 -4.86 0.93 3.33
CA VAL A 26 -5.06 1.56 2.02
C VAL A 26 -5.93 0.70 1.11
N PHE A 27 -5.68 -0.61 1.06
CA PHE A 27 -6.47 -1.59 0.31
C PHE A 27 -6.90 -2.73 1.23
N GLU A 28 -8.18 -3.05 1.22
CA GLU A 28 -8.76 -4.12 2.03
C GLU A 28 -8.75 -5.48 1.31
N PHE A 29 -8.55 -5.47 -0.02
CA PHE A 29 -8.55 -6.66 -0.87
C PHE A 29 -9.84 -7.49 -0.74
N THR A 30 -10.98 -6.80 -0.89
CA THR A 30 -12.32 -7.40 -0.94
C THR A 30 -12.94 -7.27 -2.32
N GLU A 31 -13.94 -8.10 -2.63
CA GLU A 31 -14.69 -8.01 -3.90
C GLU A 31 -15.47 -6.69 -4.00
N GLU A 32 -15.99 -6.20 -2.90
CA GLU A 32 -16.70 -4.93 -2.82
C GLU A 32 -15.75 -3.78 -3.14
N GLU A 33 -14.56 -3.77 -2.56
CA GLU A 33 -13.55 -2.75 -2.84
C GLU A 33 -13.12 -2.81 -4.31
N LEU A 34 -12.82 -3.99 -4.85
CA LEU A 34 -12.37 -4.16 -6.23
C LEU A 34 -13.35 -3.53 -7.25
N LYS A 35 -14.66 -3.63 -7.00
CA LYS A 35 -15.69 -3.01 -7.83
C LYS A 35 -15.67 -1.47 -7.80
N THR A 36 -15.20 -0.88 -6.72
CA THR A 36 -15.14 0.58 -6.53
C THR A 36 -13.87 1.22 -7.08
N LEU A 37 -12.83 0.42 -7.35
CA LEU A 37 -11.56 0.92 -7.82
C LEU A 37 -11.65 1.45 -9.25
N LYS A 38 -10.96 2.57 -9.51
CA LYS A 38 -10.92 3.20 -10.83
C LYS A 38 -9.87 2.53 -11.70
N VAL A 39 -10.28 2.09 -12.88
CA VAL A 39 -9.38 1.54 -13.91
C VAL A 39 -9.00 2.64 -14.90
N LYS A 40 -7.71 2.94 -15.02
CA LYS A 40 -7.16 3.82 -16.04
C LYS A 40 -6.52 3.00 -17.15
N LYS A 41 -7.10 3.02 -18.33
CA LYS A 41 -6.54 2.39 -19.53
C LYS A 41 -5.37 3.22 -20.06
N VAL A 42 -4.28 2.56 -20.39
CA VAL A 42 -3.11 3.14 -21.05
C VAL A 42 -2.96 2.55 -22.45
N ASN A 43 -2.87 1.23 -22.55
CA ASN A 43 -2.85 0.49 -23.80
C ASN A 43 -3.62 -0.82 -23.59
N GLY A 44 -4.88 -0.84 -24.04
CA GLY A 44 -5.77 -1.96 -23.81
C GLY A 44 -6.26 -2.07 -22.36
N LYS A 45 -6.57 -3.28 -21.93
CA LYS A 45 -7.13 -3.56 -20.62
C LYS A 45 -6.38 -4.72 -19.95
N THR A 46 -5.87 -4.48 -18.77
CA THR A 46 -5.38 -5.52 -17.86
C THR A 46 -6.56 -6.21 -17.18
N THR A 47 -6.50 -7.50 -17.01
CA THR A 47 -7.48 -8.25 -16.21
C THR A 47 -7.07 -8.19 -14.75
N TRP A 48 -7.96 -7.67 -13.92
CA TRP A 48 -7.80 -7.54 -12.47
C TRP A 48 -8.72 -8.52 -11.77
N SER A 49 -8.19 -9.31 -10.87
CA SER A 49 -8.98 -10.29 -10.11
C SER A 49 -8.52 -10.40 -8.67
N LEU A 50 -9.47 -10.60 -7.77
CA LEU A 50 -9.17 -10.92 -6.38
C LEU A 50 -8.79 -12.39 -6.28
N LYS A 51 -7.70 -12.68 -5.59
CA LYS A 51 -7.19 -14.02 -5.32
C LYS A 51 -6.83 -14.13 -3.84
N SER A 52 -6.65 -15.36 -3.40
CA SER A 52 -6.32 -15.67 -2.01
C SER A 52 -5.24 -16.75 -1.96
N ASN A 53 -4.36 -16.67 -1.00
CA ASN A 53 -3.38 -17.69 -0.66
C ASN A 53 -3.21 -17.78 0.87
N GLU A 54 -2.24 -18.53 1.33
CA GLU A 54 -1.91 -18.69 2.76
C GLU A 54 -1.58 -17.37 3.49
N ASN A 55 -1.12 -16.35 2.76
CA ASN A 55 -0.78 -15.02 3.30
C ASN A 55 -1.96 -14.03 3.26
N GLY A 56 -3.11 -14.44 2.74
CA GLY A 56 -4.32 -13.63 2.64
C GLY A 56 -4.74 -13.28 1.21
N ASN A 57 -5.60 -12.30 1.09
CA ASN A 57 -6.13 -11.84 -0.19
C ASN A 57 -5.16 -10.88 -0.90
N PHE A 58 -5.17 -10.93 -2.23
CA PHE A 58 -4.39 -10.04 -3.07
C PHE A 58 -5.10 -9.79 -4.41
N ILE A 59 -4.74 -8.69 -5.08
CA ILE A 59 -5.19 -8.40 -6.43
C ILE A 59 -4.17 -8.94 -7.41
N LYS A 60 -4.62 -9.83 -8.31
CA LYS A 60 -3.84 -10.33 -9.43
C LYS A 60 -4.09 -9.48 -10.66
N ALA A 61 -3.03 -9.03 -11.31
CA ALA A 61 -3.06 -8.33 -12.58
C ALA A 61 -2.50 -9.23 -13.69
N GLU A 62 -3.26 -9.40 -14.77
CA GLU A 62 -2.84 -10.17 -15.94
C GLU A 62 -2.91 -9.28 -17.17
N ALA A 63 -1.76 -9.04 -17.79
CA ALA A 63 -1.62 -8.20 -18.98
C ALA A 63 -0.77 -8.90 -20.02
N GLU A 64 -1.30 -9.01 -21.24
CA GLU A 64 -0.58 -9.52 -22.40
C GLU A 64 -0.57 -8.43 -23.48
N GLY A 65 0.58 -7.80 -23.68
CA GLY A 65 0.73 -6.67 -24.62
C GLY A 65 -0.20 -5.49 -24.30
N LYS A 66 -0.60 -5.34 -23.05
CA LYS A 66 -1.56 -4.33 -22.57
C LYS A 66 -1.05 -3.68 -21.31
N ALA A 67 -1.53 -2.47 -21.03
CA ALA A 67 -1.23 -1.76 -19.79
C ALA A 67 -2.47 -1.02 -19.29
N SER A 68 -2.76 -1.15 -18.01
CA SER A 68 -3.76 -0.33 -17.33
C SER A 68 -3.38 -0.14 -15.87
N GLY A 69 -3.91 0.91 -15.25
CA GLY A 69 -3.76 1.17 -13.83
C GLY A 69 -5.03 0.90 -13.06
N LEU A 70 -4.89 0.52 -11.82
CA LEU A 70 -5.98 0.36 -10.85
C LEU A 70 -5.67 1.23 -9.64
N GLY A 71 -6.63 2.01 -9.17
CA GLY A 71 -6.37 2.89 -8.06
C GLY A 71 -7.59 3.52 -7.41
N LYS A 72 -7.35 4.16 -6.30
CA LYS A 72 -8.34 4.97 -5.57
C LYS A 72 -7.71 6.22 -4.98
N GLU A 73 -8.57 7.16 -4.60
CA GLU A 73 -8.18 8.31 -3.80
C GLU A 73 -8.56 8.07 -2.35
N ILE A 74 -7.64 8.36 -1.44
CA ILE A 74 -7.90 8.33 0.00
C ILE A 74 -7.30 9.58 0.64
N SER A 75 -7.86 10.01 1.75
CA SER A 75 -7.33 11.09 2.57
C SER A 75 -6.48 10.51 3.70
N ILE A 76 -5.22 10.91 3.78
CA ILE A 76 -4.24 10.42 4.78
C ILE A 76 -3.55 11.61 5.43
N ASP A 77 -3.44 11.58 6.75
CA ASP A 77 -2.61 12.50 7.51
C ASP A 77 -1.17 11.97 7.55
N LEU A 78 -0.31 12.53 6.70
CA LEU A 78 1.09 12.14 6.59
C LEU A 78 1.92 12.50 7.84
N SER A 79 1.42 13.34 8.73
CA SER A 79 2.09 13.61 10.01
C SER A 79 1.98 12.41 10.97
N LYS A 80 0.93 11.61 10.82
CA LYS A 80 0.66 10.43 11.64
C LYS A 80 1.10 9.12 10.97
N THR A 81 0.92 9.04 9.65
CA THR A 81 1.23 7.82 8.85
C THR A 81 2.11 8.18 7.66
N PRO A 82 3.41 8.50 7.87
CA PRO A 82 4.31 8.96 6.82
C PRO A 82 4.86 7.84 5.94
N PHE A 83 4.67 6.58 6.31
CA PHE A 83 5.19 5.42 5.60
C PHE A 83 4.08 4.64 4.91
N ILE A 84 4.36 4.10 3.72
CA ILE A 84 3.51 3.13 3.04
C ILE A 84 4.23 1.78 2.95
N ASN A 85 3.53 0.71 3.28
CA ASN A 85 4.02 -0.65 3.15
C ASN A 85 3.31 -1.32 1.98
N ILE A 86 4.09 -1.88 1.07
CA ILE A 86 3.59 -2.55 -0.13
C ILE A 86 4.23 -3.92 -0.21
N THR A 87 3.40 -4.94 -0.38
CA THR A 87 3.87 -6.30 -0.67
C THR A 87 3.39 -6.70 -2.06
N TRP A 88 4.29 -7.12 -2.91
CA TRP A 88 3.98 -7.54 -4.27
C TRP A 88 4.83 -8.73 -4.71
N LYS A 89 4.37 -9.41 -5.75
CA LYS A 89 5.08 -10.48 -6.42
C LYS A 89 4.91 -10.36 -7.93
N VAL A 90 5.96 -10.57 -8.69
CA VAL A 90 5.91 -10.72 -10.13
C VAL A 90 6.04 -12.22 -10.44
N GLU A 91 5.00 -12.80 -11.04
CA GLU A 91 5.01 -14.22 -11.42
C GLU A 91 5.68 -14.44 -12.78
N LYS A 92 5.46 -13.50 -13.70
CA LYS A 92 6.05 -13.53 -15.04
C LYS A 92 6.53 -12.13 -15.41
N ASP A 93 7.81 -11.99 -15.60
CA ASP A 93 8.42 -10.74 -16.00
C ASP A 93 8.40 -10.56 -17.52
N LEU A 94 8.68 -9.34 -17.97
CA LEU A 94 8.81 -9.01 -19.38
C LEU A 94 10.08 -9.64 -19.95
N SER A 95 9.96 -10.39 -21.04
CA SER A 95 11.10 -11.01 -21.72
C SER A 95 11.70 -10.06 -22.76
N GLY A 96 13.03 -10.15 -22.96
CA GLY A 96 13.74 -9.39 -23.99
C GLY A 96 13.90 -7.90 -23.70
N ILE A 97 13.68 -7.47 -22.47
CA ILE A 97 13.85 -6.10 -22.04
C ILE A 97 15.28 -5.87 -21.53
N VAL A 98 15.93 -4.84 -22.06
CA VAL A 98 17.22 -4.35 -21.56
C VAL A 98 16.94 -3.11 -20.71
N GLU A 99 16.87 -3.30 -19.41
CA GLU A 99 16.38 -2.30 -18.44
C GLU A 99 17.22 -1.02 -18.36
N ASN A 100 18.50 -1.10 -18.69
CA ASN A 100 19.42 0.04 -18.72
C ASN A 100 19.35 0.87 -20.02
N SER A 101 18.44 0.55 -20.94
CA SER A 101 18.18 1.29 -22.15
C SER A 101 16.86 2.05 -22.10
N LYS A 102 16.75 3.15 -22.82
CA LYS A 102 15.50 3.94 -22.90
C LYS A 102 14.30 3.11 -23.43
N LYS A 103 14.55 2.17 -24.33
CA LYS A 103 13.53 1.25 -24.87
C LYS A 103 13.11 0.18 -23.86
N GLY A 104 13.98 -0.11 -22.88
CA GLY A 104 13.73 -1.08 -21.83
C GLY A 104 13.16 -0.48 -20.55
N HIS A 105 12.75 0.79 -20.52
CA HIS A 105 12.08 1.43 -19.40
C HIS A 105 10.62 0.99 -19.29
N ASP A 106 10.37 -0.28 -19.42
CA ASP A 106 9.10 -0.89 -19.13
C ASP A 106 9.23 -1.85 -17.93
N TYR A 107 8.16 -2.11 -17.24
CA TYR A 107 8.16 -2.91 -16.02
C TYR A 107 6.90 -3.75 -15.98
N ALA A 108 7.01 -4.96 -15.43
CA ALA A 108 5.87 -5.85 -15.24
C ALA A 108 4.80 -5.23 -14.32
N ALA A 109 5.22 -4.47 -13.31
CA ALA A 109 4.33 -3.76 -12.41
C ALA A 109 4.97 -2.48 -11.86
N ARG A 110 4.15 -1.48 -11.56
CA ARG A 110 4.53 -0.24 -10.87
C ARG A 110 3.49 0.17 -9.86
N VAL A 111 3.92 0.78 -8.77
CA VAL A 111 3.04 1.44 -7.82
C VAL A 111 3.29 2.94 -7.89
N PHE A 112 2.22 3.72 -8.01
CA PHE A 112 2.26 5.17 -7.99
C PHE A 112 1.58 5.69 -6.75
N VAL A 113 2.28 6.54 -6.02
CA VAL A 113 1.72 7.34 -4.93
C VAL A 113 1.68 8.79 -5.40
N ILE A 114 0.48 9.34 -5.54
CA ILE A 114 0.26 10.66 -6.15
C ILE A 114 -0.39 11.56 -5.11
N LYS A 115 0.28 12.65 -4.77
CA LYS A 115 -0.32 13.71 -3.96
C LYS A 115 -1.13 14.63 -4.87
N LYS A 116 -2.42 14.75 -4.58
CA LYS A 116 -3.29 15.74 -5.22
C LYS A 116 -3.03 17.10 -4.58
N THR A 117 -2.41 18.00 -5.31
CA THR A 117 -2.34 19.42 -4.94
C THR A 117 -3.58 20.08 -5.49
N GLY A 118 -4.26 20.88 -4.66
CA GLY A 118 -5.46 21.60 -5.09
C GLY A 118 -5.22 22.35 -6.39
N SER A 119 -6.12 22.19 -7.34
CA SER A 119 -6.16 23.04 -8.51
C SER A 119 -6.57 24.44 -8.05
N THR A 120 -5.71 25.41 -8.26
CA THR A 120 -6.06 26.81 -8.28
C THR A 120 -6.87 27.10 -9.53
#